data_99e672f177f56ec576ee5a6325085fa3
#
_entry.id   99e672f177f56ec576ee5a6325085fa3
#
_cell.length_a   1.000
_cell.length_b   1.000
_cell.length_c   1.000
_cell.angle_alpha   90.00
_cell.angle_beta   90.00
_cell.angle_gamma   90.00
#
_symmetry.space_group_name_H-M   'P 1'
#
loop_
_entity.id
_entity.type
_entity.pdbx_description
1 polymer ?
#
loop_
_entity_poly.entity_id
_entity_poly.type
_entity_poly.pdbx_seq_one_letter_code
_entity_poly.pdbx_strand_id
1 'polypeptide(L)'
;MDNTHSLRRVAEVFKELPSLETTSSEKERFQRGQRAYEMSYQEWNNIGVALDQRYDTSPIIINNDWECVPYDGTKLWPHASPGHRAPHLWFPDGSPLLDHFGKEFTLLDVGAVEENVQNILAAARHVGMPLKRLQLSTSLARTKYPAELTIIRPDQYIAWQGSQCDDP
;
A
#
# COMPACT_ATOMS: atom_id res chain seq x y z
N MET A 1 -1.35 5.64 13.34
CA MET A 1 -0.85 7.01 13.64
C MET A 1 -2.03 7.88 13.96
N ASP A 2 -2.00 8.51 15.11
CA ASP A 2 -3.12 9.26 15.65
C ASP A 2 -3.20 10.64 14.95
N ASN A 3 -4.32 10.89 14.27
CA ASN A 3 -4.60 12.15 13.56
C ASN A 3 -4.57 13.38 14.51
N THR A 4 -4.70 13.15 15.81
CA THR A 4 -4.56 14.15 16.87
C THR A 4 -3.18 14.79 16.93
N HIS A 5 -2.13 14.10 16.49
CA HIS A 5 -0.75 14.64 16.53
C HIS A 5 -0.53 15.70 15.44
N SER A 6 -1.14 15.52 14.29
CA SER A 6 -1.11 16.46 13.16
C SER A 6 -1.87 17.75 13.49
N LEU A 7 -3.08 17.61 14.00
CA LEU A 7 -3.92 18.75 14.40
C LEU A 7 -3.32 19.57 15.55
N ARG A 8 -2.63 18.93 16.52
CA ARG A 8 -1.92 19.63 17.59
C ARG A 8 -0.76 20.47 17.06
N ARG A 9 0.05 19.93 16.13
CA ARG A 9 1.14 20.67 15.51
C ARG A 9 0.65 21.90 14.75
N VAL A 10 -0.41 21.77 13.98
CA VAL A 10 -1.02 22.87 13.25
C VAL A 10 -1.55 23.93 14.23
N ALA A 11 -2.24 23.52 15.29
CA ALA A 11 -2.74 24.43 16.33
C ALA A 11 -1.60 25.16 17.08
N GLU A 12 -0.46 24.51 17.33
CA GLU A 12 0.71 25.15 17.95
C GLU A 12 1.30 26.21 17.04
N VAL A 13 1.43 25.95 15.72
CA VAL A 13 1.91 26.93 14.76
C VAL A 13 0.98 28.12 14.65
N PHE A 14 -0.33 27.92 14.63
CA PHE A 14 -1.29 29.02 14.65
C PHE A 14 -1.23 29.84 15.94
N LYS A 15 -0.85 29.25 17.09
CA LYS A 15 -0.64 29.99 18.34
C LYS A 15 0.65 30.81 18.34
N GLU A 16 1.68 30.36 17.63
CA GLU A 16 2.95 31.08 17.48
C GLU A 16 2.90 32.20 16.41
N LEU A 17 1.84 32.20 15.57
CA LEU A 17 1.64 33.25 14.60
C LEU A 17 1.14 34.52 15.32
N PRO A 18 1.93 35.62 15.38
CA PRO A 18 1.41 36.88 15.85
C PRO A 18 0.20 37.32 15.04
N SER A 19 -0.74 38.02 15.67
CA SER A 19 -1.93 38.53 14.98
C SER A 19 -1.53 39.24 13.68
N LEU A 20 -2.35 39.12 12.64
CA LEU A 20 -2.10 39.77 11.32
C LEU A 20 -1.87 41.27 11.43
N GLU A 21 -2.29 41.88 12.53
CA GLU A 21 -2.15 43.32 12.82
C GLU A 21 -0.73 43.75 13.24
N THR A 22 0.12 42.80 13.70
CA THR A 22 1.47 43.14 14.23
C THR A 22 2.60 42.92 13.24
N THR A 23 2.31 42.48 11.99
CA THR A 23 3.35 42.13 11.03
C THR A 23 3.70 43.30 10.12
N SER A 24 4.88 43.83 10.25
CA SER A 24 5.34 45.08 9.59
C SER A 24 5.84 44.87 8.15
N SER A 25 6.15 43.67 7.67
CA SER A 25 6.69 43.48 6.32
C SER A 25 5.97 42.42 5.50
N GLU A 26 5.82 42.67 4.19
CA GLU A 26 5.23 41.73 3.22
C GLU A 26 6.04 40.43 3.12
N LYS A 27 7.35 40.50 3.23
CA LYS A 27 8.28 39.38 3.22
C LYS A 27 8.02 38.41 4.41
N GLU A 28 7.81 38.95 5.60
CA GLU A 28 7.53 38.15 6.78
C GLU A 28 6.17 37.48 6.69
N ARG A 29 5.16 38.15 6.13
CA ARG A 29 3.84 37.55 5.87
C ARG A 29 3.93 36.40 4.89
N PHE A 30 4.68 36.54 3.80
CA PHE A 30 4.92 35.48 2.81
C PHE A 30 5.64 34.30 3.43
N GLN A 31 6.72 34.50 4.17
CA GLN A 31 7.47 33.43 4.82
C GLN A 31 6.63 32.64 5.85
N ARG A 32 5.75 33.33 6.58
CA ARG A 32 4.81 32.67 7.51
C ARG A 32 3.74 31.88 6.78
N GLY A 33 3.18 32.42 5.72
CA GLY A 33 2.22 31.74 4.87
C GLY A 33 2.82 30.48 4.27
N GLN A 34 4.05 30.55 3.80
CA GLN A 34 4.78 29.39 3.27
C GLN A 34 5.04 28.34 4.35
N ARG A 35 5.47 28.74 5.54
CA ARG A 35 5.67 27.80 6.67
C ARG A 35 4.36 27.12 7.09
N ALA A 36 3.27 27.87 7.20
CA ALA A 36 1.95 27.32 7.50
C ALA A 36 1.49 26.34 6.41
N TYR A 37 1.70 26.65 5.14
CA TYR A 37 1.42 25.75 4.02
C TYR A 37 2.25 24.48 4.09
N GLU A 38 3.56 24.54 4.29
CA GLU A 38 4.45 23.39 4.40
C GLU A 38 4.06 22.46 5.56
N MET A 39 3.60 23.01 6.67
CA MET A 39 3.14 22.24 7.82
C MET A 39 1.76 21.62 7.61
N SER A 40 0.85 22.30 6.92
CA SER A 40 -0.46 21.76 6.56
C SER A 40 -0.40 20.88 5.30
N TYR A 41 0.69 20.91 4.54
CA TYR A 41 0.85 20.13 3.31
C TYR A 41 0.62 18.63 3.52
N GLN A 42 1.09 18.08 4.65
CA GLN A 42 0.89 16.67 4.99
C GLN A 42 -0.58 16.31 5.25
N GLU A 43 -1.42 17.25 5.64
CA GLU A 43 -2.86 17.01 5.85
C GLU A 43 -3.61 16.87 4.52
N TRP A 44 -3.17 17.59 3.50
CA TRP A 44 -3.77 17.57 2.17
C TRP A 44 -3.14 16.54 1.24
N ASN A 45 -1.85 16.22 1.46
CA ASN A 45 -1.09 15.30 0.64
C ASN A 45 -0.80 14.00 1.41
N ASN A 46 -1.84 13.27 1.72
CA ASN A 46 -1.82 12.10 2.60
C ASN A 46 -2.17 10.78 1.88
N ILE A 47 -1.87 10.68 0.59
CA ILE A 47 -2.19 9.48 -0.20
C ILE A 47 -1.60 8.20 0.41
N GLY A 48 -0.42 8.27 1.01
CA GLY A 48 0.20 7.16 1.72
C GLY A 48 -0.59 6.77 2.97
N VAL A 49 -1.13 7.75 3.72
CA VAL A 49 -1.99 7.47 4.88
C VAL A 49 -3.28 6.78 4.44
N ALA A 50 -3.87 7.22 3.32
CA ALA A 50 -5.14 6.71 2.84
C ALA A 50 -5.04 5.33 2.17
N LEU A 51 -3.97 5.08 1.41
CA LEU A 51 -3.87 3.93 0.51
C LEU A 51 -2.66 3.01 0.77
N ASP A 52 -1.67 3.43 1.57
CA ASP A 52 -0.46 2.65 1.86
C ASP A 52 -0.35 2.29 3.36
N GLN A 53 -1.47 2.04 4.02
CA GLN A 53 -1.46 1.44 5.35
C GLN A 53 -0.82 0.06 5.27
N ARG A 54 0.02 -0.28 6.27
CA ARG A 54 0.86 -1.48 6.25
C ARG A 54 0.58 -2.37 7.45
N TYR A 55 0.67 -3.67 7.22
CA TYR A 55 0.57 -4.72 8.24
C TYR A 55 1.83 -5.58 8.31
N ASP A 56 2.99 -5.00 7.97
CA ASP A 56 4.31 -5.66 7.89
C ASP A 56 4.72 -6.39 9.19
N THR A 57 4.20 -5.97 10.34
CA THR A 57 4.44 -6.62 11.64
C THR A 57 3.34 -7.62 12.03
N SER A 58 2.34 -7.84 11.18
CA SER A 58 1.24 -8.76 11.48
C SER A 58 1.69 -10.22 11.38
N PRO A 59 1.33 -11.10 12.33
CA PRO A 59 1.72 -12.52 12.29
C PRO A 59 1.10 -13.31 11.14
N ILE A 60 0.11 -12.76 10.44
CA ILE A 60 -0.50 -13.37 9.24
C ILE A 60 0.15 -12.94 7.94
N ILE A 61 1.18 -12.09 8.01
CA ILE A 61 1.98 -11.68 6.86
C ILE A 61 3.29 -12.46 6.89
N ILE A 62 3.53 -13.21 5.83
CA ILE A 62 4.80 -13.92 5.64
C ILE A 62 5.73 -12.99 4.86
N ASN A 63 6.70 -12.43 5.59
CA ASN A 63 7.70 -11.54 5.01
C ASN A 63 8.98 -12.35 4.74
N ASN A 64 9.17 -12.74 3.47
CA ASN A 64 10.34 -13.50 3.02
C ASN A 64 11.48 -12.53 2.67
N ASP A 65 12.09 -11.87 3.66
CA ASP A 65 13.25 -10.98 3.49
C ASP A 65 13.09 -9.84 2.46
N TRP A 66 11.84 -9.48 2.14
CA TRP A 66 11.59 -8.30 1.31
C TRP A 66 11.99 -7.05 2.06
N GLU A 67 12.78 -6.21 1.40
CA GLU A 67 13.24 -4.95 1.95
C GLU A 67 12.03 -4.09 2.36
N CYS A 68 11.91 -3.86 3.67
CA CYS A 68 10.86 -3.01 4.21
C CYS A 68 11.17 -1.56 3.86
N VAL A 69 10.40 -1.00 2.94
CA VAL A 69 10.56 0.41 2.53
C VAL A 69 10.03 1.31 3.64
N PRO A 70 10.76 2.37 4.03
CA PRO A 70 10.29 3.32 5.03
C PRO A 70 8.91 3.89 4.66
N TYR A 71 8.01 3.93 5.65
CA TYR A 71 6.67 4.49 5.46
C TYR A 71 6.76 6.01 5.21
N ASP A 72 6.10 6.47 4.16
CA ASP A 72 5.95 7.89 3.83
C ASP A 72 4.45 8.19 3.63
N GLY A 73 3.84 8.89 4.59
CA GLY A 73 2.41 9.22 4.52
C GLY A 73 2.00 10.07 3.31
N THR A 74 2.95 10.68 2.62
CA THR A 74 2.70 11.53 1.43
C THR A 74 2.81 10.77 0.11
N LYS A 75 3.30 9.52 0.14
CA LYS A 75 3.56 8.71 -1.06
C LYS A 75 2.86 7.38 -1.01
N LEU A 76 2.41 6.93 -2.16
CA LEU A 76 1.92 5.58 -2.37
C LEU A 76 3.08 4.71 -2.88
N TRP A 77 3.31 3.58 -2.22
CA TRP A 77 4.28 2.59 -2.70
C TRP A 77 3.73 1.89 -3.96
N PRO A 78 4.44 1.93 -5.09
CA PRO A 78 3.88 1.51 -6.37
C PRO A 78 3.96 0.01 -6.64
N HIS A 79 4.69 -0.75 -5.80
CA HIS A 79 4.94 -2.18 -6.01
C HIS A 79 4.25 -3.05 -4.98
N ALA A 80 3.93 -4.28 -5.38
CA ALA A 80 3.43 -5.29 -4.47
C ALA A 80 4.51 -5.66 -3.44
N SER A 81 4.11 -5.71 -2.16
CA SER A 81 4.96 -6.17 -1.06
C SER A 81 4.07 -6.78 0.04
N PRO A 82 4.52 -7.83 0.75
CA PRO A 82 3.77 -8.40 1.87
C PRO A 82 3.45 -7.33 2.91
N GLY A 83 2.22 -7.34 3.41
CA GLY A 83 1.72 -6.33 4.35
C GLY A 83 1.18 -5.06 3.72
N HIS A 84 1.40 -4.83 2.42
CA HIS A 84 0.87 -3.69 1.69
C HIS A 84 -0.45 -4.02 0.99
N ARG A 85 -1.22 -2.98 0.67
CA ARG A 85 -2.37 -3.11 -0.21
C ARG A 85 -1.91 -3.47 -1.62
N ALA A 86 -2.63 -4.38 -2.29
CA ALA A 86 -2.35 -4.80 -3.66
C ALA A 86 -2.38 -3.61 -4.63
N PRO A 87 -1.31 -3.36 -5.39
CA PRO A 87 -1.26 -2.29 -6.37
C PRO A 87 -2.32 -2.45 -7.45
N HIS A 88 -2.97 -1.35 -7.80
CA HIS A 88 -4.00 -1.36 -8.83
C HIS A 88 -3.41 -1.47 -10.24
N LEU A 89 -4.09 -2.24 -11.10
CA LEU A 89 -3.86 -2.38 -12.53
C LEU A 89 -5.21 -2.33 -13.27
N TRP A 90 -5.15 -2.01 -14.56
CA TRP A 90 -6.26 -2.16 -15.48
C TRP A 90 -6.02 -3.36 -16.41
N PHE A 91 -7.04 -4.18 -16.59
CA PHE A 91 -7.01 -5.21 -17.62
C PHE A 91 -7.13 -4.60 -19.03
N PRO A 92 -6.74 -5.34 -20.11
CA PRO A 92 -6.87 -4.84 -21.48
C PRO A 92 -8.31 -4.51 -21.90
N ASP A 93 -9.29 -5.13 -21.27
CA ASP A 93 -10.73 -4.87 -21.49
C ASP A 93 -11.25 -3.63 -20.72
N GLY A 94 -10.37 -2.96 -19.98
CA GLY A 94 -10.70 -1.79 -19.17
C GLY A 94 -11.28 -2.09 -17.80
N SER A 95 -11.37 -3.36 -17.39
CA SER A 95 -11.81 -3.72 -16.04
C SER A 95 -10.68 -3.50 -15.00
N PRO A 96 -11.00 -3.01 -13.78
CA PRO A 96 -10.00 -2.82 -12.74
C PRO A 96 -9.63 -4.13 -12.05
N LEU A 97 -8.34 -4.34 -11.76
CA LEU A 97 -7.86 -5.54 -11.06
C LEU A 97 -8.60 -5.79 -9.74
N LEU A 98 -8.89 -4.74 -8.99
CA LEU A 98 -9.52 -4.86 -7.67
C LEU A 98 -10.93 -5.47 -7.74
N ASP A 99 -11.66 -5.30 -8.85
CA ASP A 99 -12.98 -5.89 -9.05
C ASP A 99 -12.92 -7.41 -9.32
N HIS A 100 -11.75 -7.92 -9.69
CA HIS A 100 -11.52 -9.34 -9.87
C HIS A 100 -11.19 -10.07 -8.57
N PHE A 101 -10.90 -9.36 -7.49
CA PHE A 101 -10.76 -9.95 -6.17
C PHE A 101 -12.16 -10.29 -5.63
N GLY A 102 -12.28 -11.47 -5.02
CA GLY A 102 -13.54 -11.94 -4.47
C GLY A 102 -13.61 -11.82 -2.95
N LYS A 103 -14.53 -12.57 -2.37
CA LYS A 103 -14.65 -12.77 -0.91
C LYS A 103 -13.60 -13.75 -0.35
N GLU A 104 -12.86 -14.40 -1.23
CA GLU A 104 -11.86 -15.41 -0.96
C GLU A 104 -10.46 -14.83 -1.10
N PHE A 105 -9.44 -15.57 -0.64
CA PHE A 105 -8.07 -15.24 -0.99
C PHE A 105 -7.86 -15.36 -2.50
N THR A 106 -6.99 -14.52 -3.05
CA THR A 106 -6.63 -14.57 -4.46
C THR A 106 -5.16 -14.93 -4.61
N LEU A 107 -4.87 -16.01 -5.34
CA LEU A 107 -3.54 -16.31 -5.85
C LEU A 107 -3.37 -15.60 -7.18
N LEU A 108 -2.69 -14.46 -7.15
CA LEU A 108 -2.32 -13.73 -8.35
C LEU A 108 -1.10 -14.41 -8.99
N ASP A 109 -1.27 -14.86 -10.23
CA ASP A 109 -0.24 -15.54 -11.01
C ASP A 109 0.22 -14.63 -12.15
N VAL A 110 1.50 -14.25 -12.10
CA VAL A 110 2.15 -13.38 -13.09
C VAL A 110 3.19 -14.18 -13.89
N GLY A 111 2.80 -15.37 -14.33
CA GLY A 111 3.59 -16.26 -15.18
C GLY A 111 4.49 -17.22 -14.38
N ALA A 112 3.99 -17.76 -13.29
CA ALA A 112 4.64 -18.83 -12.54
C ALA A 112 4.61 -20.17 -13.29
N VAL A 113 5.49 -21.06 -12.88
CA VAL A 113 5.48 -22.45 -13.32
C VAL A 113 4.19 -23.12 -12.80
N GLU A 114 3.47 -23.80 -13.68
CA GLU A 114 2.17 -24.39 -13.35
C GLU A 114 2.22 -25.37 -12.16
N GLU A 115 3.30 -26.12 -12.01
CA GLU A 115 3.51 -27.01 -10.87
C GLU A 115 3.47 -26.24 -9.53
N ASN A 116 4.13 -25.10 -9.43
CA ASN A 116 4.13 -24.24 -8.23
C ASN A 116 2.73 -23.71 -7.93
N VAL A 117 1.99 -23.30 -8.96
CA VAL A 117 0.60 -22.87 -8.82
C VAL A 117 -0.26 -23.99 -8.25
N GLN A 118 -0.14 -25.20 -8.79
CA GLN A 118 -0.94 -26.35 -8.35
C GLN A 118 -0.58 -26.80 -6.93
N ASN A 119 0.69 -26.73 -6.56
CA ASN A 119 1.14 -27.03 -5.20
C ASN A 119 0.50 -26.09 -4.17
N ILE A 120 0.51 -24.78 -4.43
CA ILE A 120 -0.13 -23.77 -3.54
C ILE A 120 -1.65 -23.99 -3.48
N LEU A 121 -2.30 -24.24 -4.61
CA LEU A 121 -3.74 -24.50 -4.64
C LEU A 121 -4.11 -25.82 -3.91
N ALA A 122 -3.26 -26.82 -3.97
CA ALA A 122 -3.45 -28.09 -3.25
C ALA A 122 -3.26 -27.90 -1.75
N ALA A 123 -2.21 -27.18 -1.33
CA ALA A 123 -1.98 -26.85 0.08
C ALA A 123 -3.14 -26.04 0.67
N ALA A 124 -3.62 -25.02 -0.05
CA ALA A 124 -4.78 -24.23 0.37
C ALA A 124 -6.03 -25.11 0.58
N ARG A 125 -6.31 -26.03 -0.35
CA ARG A 125 -7.42 -26.99 -0.21
C ARG A 125 -7.24 -27.90 1.00
N HIS A 126 -6.01 -28.36 1.25
CA HIS A 126 -5.72 -29.26 2.37
C HIS A 126 -6.03 -28.59 3.72
N VAL A 127 -5.70 -27.32 3.88
CA VAL A 127 -5.98 -26.55 5.11
C VAL A 127 -7.37 -25.89 5.10
N GLY A 128 -8.18 -26.09 4.08
CA GLY A 128 -9.51 -25.51 3.96
C GLY A 128 -9.52 -24.00 3.69
N MET A 129 -8.42 -23.43 3.16
CA MET A 129 -8.35 -22.03 2.80
C MET A 129 -8.98 -21.80 1.43
N PRO A 130 -10.05 -20.98 1.31
CA PRO A 130 -10.64 -20.65 0.02
C PRO A 130 -9.70 -19.76 -0.78
N LEU A 131 -9.07 -20.32 -1.82
CA LEU A 131 -8.08 -19.64 -2.66
C LEU A 131 -8.48 -19.72 -4.13
N LYS A 132 -8.66 -18.57 -4.77
CA LYS A 132 -8.98 -18.41 -6.19
C LYS A 132 -7.74 -18.01 -6.96
N ARG A 133 -7.41 -18.68 -8.07
CA ARG A 133 -6.37 -18.23 -9.00
C ARG A 133 -6.89 -17.10 -9.89
N LEU A 134 -6.09 -16.05 -10.04
CA LEU A 134 -6.26 -14.98 -11.01
C LEU A 134 -4.96 -14.81 -11.79
N GLN A 135 -5.00 -15.07 -13.10
CA GLN A 135 -3.82 -15.01 -13.95
C GLN A 135 -3.69 -13.63 -14.60
N LEU A 136 -2.49 -13.05 -14.51
CA LEU A 136 -2.11 -11.83 -15.20
C LEU A 136 -0.95 -12.12 -16.16
N SER A 137 -1.17 -11.89 -17.46
CA SER A 137 -0.18 -12.20 -18.49
C SER A 137 0.50 -10.97 -19.10
N THR A 138 0.37 -9.79 -18.49
CA THR A 138 0.87 -8.54 -19.07
C THR A 138 2.23 -8.15 -18.53
N SER A 139 3.09 -7.55 -19.39
CA SER A 139 4.37 -6.98 -18.96
C SER A 139 4.20 -5.89 -17.90
N LEU A 140 3.07 -5.17 -17.94
CA LEU A 140 2.72 -4.16 -16.93
C LEU A 140 2.50 -4.80 -15.55
N ALA A 141 1.93 -6.03 -15.49
CA ALA A 141 1.75 -6.73 -14.24
C ALA A 141 3.08 -6.97 -13.54
N ARG A 142 4.11 -7.41 -14.26
CA ARG A 142 5.45 -7.68 -13.69
C ARG A 142 6.14 -6.43 -13.13
N THR A 143 5.84 -5.25 -13.63
CA THR A 143 6.40 -3.99 -13.09
C THR A 143 5.82 -3.64 -11.72
N LYS A 144 4.57 -4.02 -11.45
CA LYS A 144 3.90 -3.79 -10.16
C LYS A 144 3.94 -4.99 -9.23
N TYR A 145 3.93 -6.19 -9.78
CA TYR A 145 4.02 -7.47 -9.08
C TYR A 145 5.30 -8.19 -9.51
N PRO A 146 6.42 -7.92 -8.84
CA PRO A 146 7.73 -8.46 -9.24
C PRO A 146 7.84 -9.97 -9.02
N ALA A 147 7.14 -10.51 -8.01
CA ALA A 147 7.06 -11.95 -7.77
C ALA A 147 6.12 -12.64 -8.76
N GLU A 148 6.41 -13.90 -9.07
CA GLU A 148 5.60 -14.72 -9.97
C GLU A 148 4.24 -15.08 -9.36
N LEU A 149 4.19 -15.23 -8.03
CA LEU A 149 2.99 -15.54 -7.27
C LEU A 149 2.81 -14.57 -6.11
N THR A 150 1.57 -14.15 -5.90
CA THR A 150 1.19 -13.27 -4.80
C THR A 150 -0.12 -13.74 -4.18
N ILE A 151 -0.15 -13.99 -2.89
CA ILE A 151 -1.39 -14.29 -2.16
C ILE A 151 -1.96 -12.99 -1.60
N ILE A 152 -3.17 -12.67 -2.04
CA ILE A 152 -3.91 -11.47 -1.66
C ILE A 152 -5.09 -11.87 -0.80
N ARG A 153 -5.25 -11.20 0.32
CA ARG A 153 -6.36 -11.38 1.27
C ARG A 153 -7.67 -10.78 0.73
N PRO A 154 -8.84 -11.19 1.28
CA PRO A 154 -10.13 -10.60 0.89
C PRO A 154 -10.23 -9.08 1.10
N ASP A 155 -9.45 -8.52 2.04
CA ASP A 155 -9.35 -7.08 2.30
C ASP A 155 -8.35 -6.35 1.37
N GLN A 156 -7.87 -7.05 0.32
CA GLN A 156 -6.96 -6.52 -0.70
C GLN A 156 -5.52 -6.28 -0.22
N TYR A 157 -5.12 -6.84 0.94
CA TYR A 157 -3.74 -6.80 1.40
C TYR A 157 -2.98 -8.05 1.00
N ILE A 158 -1.69 -7.87 0.72
CA ILE A 158 -0.80 -8.97 0.32
C ILE A 158 -0.35 -9.72 1.57
N ALA A 159 -0.64 -11.02 1.62
CA ALA A 159 -0.21 -11.90 2.69
C ALA A 159 1.18 -12.48 2.45
N TRP A 160 1.49 -12.80 1.18
CA TRP A 160 2.71 -13.47 0.80
C TRP A 160 3.05 -13.23 -0.68
N GLN A 161 4.34 -13.30 -1.00
CA GLN A 161 4.87 -13.29 -2.37
C GLN A 161 6.01 -14.29 -2.51
N GLY A 162 6.16 -14.89 -3.69
CA GLY A 162 7.26 -15.79 -4.01
C GLY A 162 7.12 -16.42 -5.40
N SER A 163 8.01 -17.35 -5.71
CA SER A 163 7.93 -18.20 -6.92
C SER A 163 7.48 -19.62 -6.60
N GLN A 164 7.74 -20.09 -5.38
CA GLN A 164 7.36 -21.40 -4.87
C GLN A 164 7.10 -21.33 -3.36
N CYS A 165 6.37 -22.28 -2.84
CA CYS A 165 6.19 -22.47 -1.41
C CYS A 165 7.08 -23.64 -0.98
N ASP A 166 8.12 -23.37 -0.21
CA ASP A 166 9.11 -24.38 0.18
C ASP A 166 8.66 -25.19 1.41
N ASP A 167 7.58 -24.77 2.09
CA ASP A 167 6.98 -25.49 3.21
C ASP A 167 5.44 -25.43 3.08
N PRO A 168 4.79 -26.57 2.83
CA PRO A 168 3.34 -26.65 2.67
C PRO A 168 2.57 -26.58 4.01
#